data_c8d0e0a7d154cbe7c575b59d0547cd87
#
_entry.id   c8d0e0a7d154cbe7c575b59d0547cd87
#
_cell.length_a   1.000
_cell.length_b   1.000
_cell.length_c   1.000
_cell.angle_alpha   90.00
_cell.angle_beta   90.00
_cell.angle_gamma   90.00
#
_symmetry.space_group_name_H-M   'P 1'
#
loop_
_entity.id
_entity.type
_entity.pdbx_description
1 polymer ?
#
loop_
_entity_poly.entity_id
_entity_poly.type
_entity_poly.pdbx_seq_one_letter_code
_entity_poly.pdbx_strand_id
1 'polypeptide(L)'
;MKAHLERFIRFLAAEKGLSAAYQLSVRQTLEEFARFLGTEDADLSRVDIGTLTEFLRHLQARGMARSSMRVEMVHLRIFFRWL
;
A
#
# COMPACT_ATOMS: atom_id res chain seq x y z
N MET A 1 0.89 9.00 7.09
CA MET A 1 0.30 7.92 6.28
C MET A 1 -0.78 7.13 7.01
N LYS A 2 -0.66 6.93 8.30
CA LYS A 2 -1.64 6.15 9.06
C LYS A 2 -3.07 6.67 8.92
N ALA A 3 -3.27 7.98 9.02
CA ALA A 3 -4.58 8.59 8.88
C ALA A 3 -5.19 8.34 7.49
N HIS A 4 -4.39 8.46 6.45
CA HIS A 4 -4.83 8.18 5.08
C HIS A 4 -5.16 6.71 4.90
N LEU A 5 -4.35 5.84 5.49
CA LEU A 5 -4.58 4.39 5.43
C LEU A 5 -5.93 4.03 6.04
N GLU A 6 -6.21 4.53 7.25
CA GLU A 6 -7.47 4.23 7.93
C GLU A 6 -8.68 4.75 7.16
N ARG A 7 -8.57 5.94 6.57
CA ARG A 7 -9.64 6.51 5.75
C ARG A 7 -9.86 5.69 4.49
N PHE A 8 -8.79 5.22 3.86
CA PHE A 8 -8.89 4.38 2.67
C PHE A 8 -9.56 3.05 2.98
N ILE A 9 -9.19 2.41 4.08
CA ILE A 9 -9.80 1.13 4.48
C ILE A 9 -11.30 1.32 4.72
N ARG A 10 -11.70 2.42 5.37
CA ARG A 10 -13.12 2.73 5.57
C ARG A 10 -13.83 2.96 4.25
N PHE A 11 -13.17 3.62 3.29
CA PHE A 11 -13.71 3.83 1.96
C PHE A 11 -13.96 2.49 1.25
N LEU A 12 -13.00 1.58 1.31
CA LEU A 12 -13.15 0.26 0.69
C LEU A 12 -14.32 -0.51 1.28
N ALA A 13 -14.48 -0.45 2.61
CA ALA A 13 -15.56 -1.15 3.28
C ALA A 13 -16.93 -0.54 2.95
N ALA A 14 -17.04 0.78 3.01
CA ALA A 14 -18.33 1.47 2.92
C ALA A 14 -18.76 1.70 1.47
N GLU A 15 -17.86 2.17 0.61
CA GLU A 15 -18.20 2.58 -0.74
C GLU A 15 -18.10 1.45 -1.75
N LYS A 16 -17.13 0.55 -1.58
CA LYS A 16 -16.91 -0.54 -2.51
C LYS A 16 -17.46 -1.87 -2.05
N GLY A 17 -17.86 -1.99 -0.78
CA GLY A 17 -18.41 -3.22 -0.24
C GLY A 17 -17.45 -4.41 -0.31
N LEU A 18 -16.15 -4.17 -0.25
CA LEU A 18 -15.16 -5.22 -0.42
C LEU A 18 -15.05 -6.08 0.84
N SER A 19 -14.69 -7.36 0.66
CA SER A 19 -14.64 -8.34 1.74
C SER A 19 -13.61 -7.97 2.81
N ALA A 20 -13.82 -8.50 4.01
CA ALA A 20 -12.87 -8.31 5.11
C ALA A 20 -11.47 -8.86 4.75
N ALA A 21 -11.42 -9.98 4.02
CA ALA A 21 -10.16 -10.56 3.59
C ALA A 21 -9.40 -9.62 2.64
N TYR A 22 -10.11 -8.99 1.71
CA TYR A 22 -9.50 -8.03 0.80
C TYR A 22 -9.00 -6.79 1.56
N GLN A 23 -9.81 -6.28 2.49
CA GLN A 23 -9.42 -5.13 3.31
C GLN A 23 -8.16 -5.43 4.11
N LEU A 24 -8.05 -6.62 4.67
CA LEU A 24 -6.86 -7.03 5.41
C LEU A 24 -5.64 -7.08 4.51
N SER A 25 -5.78 -7.64 3.31
CA SER A 25 -4.68 -7.71 2.34
C SER A 25 -4.16 -6.33 1.96
N VAL A 26 -5.08 -5.39 1.69
CA VAL A 26 -4.72 -4.01 1.37
C VAL A 26 -4.03 -3.34 2.57
N ARG A 27 -4.56 -3.53 3.77
CA ARG A 27 -3.97 -2.98 4.99
C ARG A 27 -2.53 -3.47 5.17
N GLN A 28 -2.30 -4.75 4.98
CA GLN A 28 -0.95 -5.32 5.12
C GLN A 28 0.04 -4.68 4.15
N THR A 29 -0.36 -4.49 2.89
CA THR A 29 0.47 -3.83 1.89
C THR A 29 0.81 -2.40 2.32
N LEU A 30 -0.20 -1.63 2.72
CA LEU A 30 -0.01 -0.23 3.06
C LEU A 30 0.81 -0.07 4.34
N GLU A 31 0.64 -0.94 5.31
CA GLU A 31 1.45 -0.93 6.52
C GLU A 31 2.91 -1.26 6.22
N GLU A 32 3.14 -2.22 5.34
CA GLU A 32 4.50 -2.56 4.92
C GLU A 32 5.16 -1.39 4.18
N PHE A 33 4.42 -0.74 3.29
CA PHE A 33 4.92 0.43 2.58
C PHE A 33 5.23 1.58 3.54
N ALA A 34 4.38 1.79 4.54
CA ALA A 34 4.62 2.82 5.56
C ALA A 34 5.90 2.54 6.34
N ARG A 35 6.15 1.28 6.69
CA ARG A 35 7.40 0.89 7.36
C ARG A 35 8.61 1.12 6.46
N PHE A 36 8.46 0.85 5.17
CA PHE A 36 9.53 1.10 4.20
C PHE A 36 9.86 2.58 4.11
N LEU A 37 8.86 3.46 4.13
CA LEU A 37 9.08 4.91 4.12
C LEU A 37 9.74 5.41 5.42
N GLY A 38 9.64 4.65 6.48
CA GLY A 38 10.36 4.90 7.72
C GLY A 38 9.75 5.94 8.65
N THR A 39 8.62 6.53 8.30
CA THR A 39 7.94 7.51 9.15
C THR A 39 6.44 7.49 8.91
N GLU A 40 5.66 7.66 9.98
CA GLU A 40 4.20 7.75 9.91
C GLU A 40 3.76 9.08 9.27
N ASP A 41 4.62 10.08 9.33
CA ASP A 41 4.34 11.43 8.82
C ASP A 41 4.93 11.63 7.43
N ALA A 42 5.24 10.56 6.70
CA ALA A 42 5.79 10.66 5.37
C ALA A 42 4.88 11.49 4.47
N ASP A 43 5.49 12.40 3.72
CA ASP A 43 4.78 13.22 2.74
C ASP A 43 4.49 12.37 1.51
N LEU A 44 3.25 11.91 1.38
CA LEU A 44 2.85 11.04 0.29
C LEU A 44 2.90 11.73 -1.07
N SER A 45 2.90 13.06 -1.10
CA SER A 45 3.03 13.80 -2.36
C SER A 45 4.42 13.64 -2.98
N ARG A 46 5.40 13.21 -2.19
CA ARG A 46 6.77 12.98 -2.66
C ARG A 46 7.01 11.57 -3.17
N VAL A 47 6.03 10.69 -3.00
CA VAL A 47 6.15 9.32 -3.52
C VAL A 47 6.02 9.36 -5.02
N ASP A 48 7.02 8.85 -5.71
CA ASP A 48 7.06 8.82 -7.16
C ASP A 48 7.42 7.41 -7.64
N ILE A 49 7.61 7.28 -8.94
CA ILE A 49 7.97 6.01 -9.57
C ILE A 49 9.27 5.45 -9.00
N GLY A 50 10.23 6.33 -8.69
CA GLY A 50 11.49 5.92 -8.08
C GLY A 50 11.28 5.28 -6.72
N THR A 51 10.43 5.89 -5.88
CA THR A 51 10.08 5.36 -4.57
C THR A 51 9.44 3.98 -4.69
N LEU A 52 8.50 3.83 -5.62
CA LEU A 52 7.82 2.54 -5.83
C LEU A 52 8.79 1.49 -6.36
N THR A 53 9.73 1.86 -7.22
CA THR A 53 10.76 0.96 -7.73
C THR A 53 11.65 0.46 -6.59
N GLU A 54 12.05 1.36 -5.69
CA GLU A 54 12.86 0.98 -4.53
C GLU A 54 12.09 0.05 -3.60
N PHE A 55 10.78 0.28 -3.44
CA PHE A 55 9.95 -0.61 -2.63
C PHE A 55 9.88 -2.00 -3.25
N LEU A 56 9.73 -2.10 -4.58
CA LEU A 56 9.77 -3.39 -5.28
C LEU A 56 11.08 -4.12 -5.05
N ARG A 57 12.20 -3.41 -5.11
CA ARG A 57 13.51 -4.01 -4.83
C ARG A 57 13.59 -4.52 -3.40
N HIS A 58 13.02 -3.78 -2.47
CA HIS A 58 12.94 -4.19 -1.07
C HIS A 58 12.17 -5.49 -0.91
N LEU A 59 11.01 -5.61 -1.56
CA LEU A 59 10.21 -6.84 -1.52
C LEU A 59 10.94 -8.00 -2.17
N GLN A 60 11.60 -7.76 -3.30
CA GLN A 60 12.36 -8.77 -4.01
C GLN A 60 13.52 -9.29 -3.17
N ALA A 61 14.23 -8.39 -2.48
CA ALA A 61 15.35 -8.75 -1.61
C ALA A 61 14.90 -9.61 -0.43
N ARG A 62 13.64 -9.47 0.00
CA ARG A 62 13.07 -10.30 1.06
C ARG A 62 12.59 -11.67 0.56
N GLY A 63 12.71 -11.92 -0.75
CA GLY A 63 12.30 -13.19 -1.32
C GLY A 63 10.82 -13.28 -1.65
N MET A 64 10.11 -12.16 -1.73
CA MET A 64 8.68 -12.18 -2.06
C MET A 64 8.46 -12.69 -3.48
N ALA A 65 7.45 -13.53 -3.67
CA ALA A 65 7.10 -14.06 -4.98
C ALA A 65 6.57 -12.95 -5.89
N ARG A 66 6.80 -13.09 -7.20
CA ARG A 66 6.34 -12.12 -8.19
C ARG A 66 4.83 -11.88 -8.14
N SER A 67 4.05 -12.95 -7.96
CA SER A 67 2.60 -12.84 -7.87
C SER A 67 2.18 -11.98 -6.68
N SER A 68 2.85 -12.15 -5.54
CA SER A 68 2.58 -11.34 -4.35
C SER A 68 2.97 -9.89 -4.55
N MET A 69 4.11 -9.63 -5.20
CA MET A 69 4.54 -8.27 -5.52
C MET A 69 3.54 -7.56 -6.43
N ARG A 70 2.98 -8.27 -7.42
CA ARG A 70 1.95 -7.69 -8.30
C ARG A 70 0.71 -7.28 -7.51
N VAL A 71 0.28 -8.11 -6.57
CA VAL A 71 -0.87 -7.82 -5.73
C VAL A 71 -0.61 -6.55 -4.92
N GLU A 72 0.56 -6.45 -4.29
CA GLU A 72 0.90 -5.26 -3.52
C GLU A 72 0.96 -4.00 -4.38
N MET A 73 1.49 -4.10 -5.60
CA MET A 73 1.54 -2.96 -6.51
C MET A 73 0.14 -2.50 -6.94
N VAL A 74 -0.78 -3.44 -7.13
CA VAL A 74 -2.18 -3.10 -7.41
C VAL A 74 -2.79 -2.36 -6.23
N HIS A 75 -2.56 -2.82 -5.01
CA HIS A 75 -3.05 -2.16 -3.80
C HIS A 75 -2.53 -0.73 -3.69
N LEU A 76 -1.23 -0.54 -3.92
CA LEU A 76 -0.63 0.80 -3.89
C LEU A 76 -1.20 1.71 -4.97
N ARG A 77 -1.40 1.19 -6.18
CA ARG A 77 -1.97 1.96 -7.28
C ARG A 77 -3.37 2.44 -6.93
N ILE A 78 -4.20 1.57 -6.39
CA ILE A 78 -5.56 1.92 -6.01
C ILE A 78 -5.55 2.98 -4.91
N PHE A 79 -4.68 2.81 -3.92
CA PHE A 79 -4.54 3.76 -2.81
C PHE A 79 -4.14 5.15 -3.32
N PHE A 80 -3.11 5.23 -4.16
CA PHE A 80 -2.63 6.52 -4.66
C PHE A 80 -3.62 7.19 -5.61
N ARG A 81 -4.41 6.43 -6.35
CA ARG A 81 -5.50 6.99 -7.15
C ARG A 81 -6.58 7.60 -6.29
N TRP A 82 -6.92 6.93 -5.19
CA TRP A 82 -7.92 7.44 -4.26
C TRP A 82 -7.45 8.70 -3.56
N LEU A 83 -6.16 8.73 -3.25
CA LEU A 83 -5.57 9.84 -2.55
C LEU A 83 -5.63 11.13 -3.38
#